data_55b8dd3e2752e473d6cf4e15eee1ba8d
#
_entry.id   55b8dd3e2752e473d6cf4e15eee1ba8d
#
_cell.length_a   1.000
_cell.length_b   1.000
_cell.length_c   1.000
_cell.angle_alpha   90.00
_cell.angle_beta   90.00
_cell.angle_gamma   90.00
#
_symmetry.space_group_name_H-M   'P 1'
#
loop_
_entity.id
_entity.type
_entity.pdbx_description
1 polymer ?
#
loop_
_entity_poly.entity_id
_entity_poly.type
_entity_poly.pdbx_seq_one_letter_code
_entity_poly.pdbx_strand_id
1 'polypeptide(L)'
;MKIERINDWFARQGRWMVQKRWLVLSLFILVFAIGFTGLRYFKVSASWENYFLEDDPMLVKTKEFKDIFGNDNFAAVLTQCDNSFMKENLELIRELTNEMMDSISYADKITSLTDIEFMVGNEEGMTIEQIVPDLIPTDAASLETIRRKAYMKPHIAERLVSQDGTLSWIILKLRTFPKDSVWNKGKNAVSPEVLTGNELEHIITKDKYQKLHPKGTGLPYVTAMKMKWIGKEMPRVMGIAALVSILILLLITRSLRGVVVPLITAAGSIVIVYGLLGYVGMTIDSGMMMIPMLLAFAVSIAYNIHIFSYFKRQFLLHGERRRAVEETVGEMGWPVLFSALTTFAALLSLPPRA
;
A
#
# COMPACT_ATOMS: atom_id res chain seq x y z
N MET A 1 34.81 8.52 31.10
CA MET A 1 34.10 7.39 31.77
C MET A 1 34.77 6.13 31.27
N LYS A 2 35.33 5.29 32.13
CA LYS A 2 36.04 4.08 31.65
C LYS A 2 35.01 3.10 31.11
N ILE A 3 35.18 2.62 29.88
CA ILE A 3 34.33 1.63 29.20
C ILE A 3 34.12 0.40 30.09
N GLU A 4 35.15 0.01 30.85
CA GLU A 4 35.10 -1.06 31.85
C GLU A 4 33.93 -0.94 32.85
N ARG A 5 33.62 0.27 33.34
CA ARG A 5 32.49 0.47 34.28
C ARG A 5 31.14 0.24 33.61
N ILE A 6 31.04 0.53 32.34
CA ILE A 6 29.81 0.31 31.56
C ILE A 6 29.64 -1.19 31.36
N ASN A 7 30.69 -1.86 30.91
CA ASN A 7 30.68 -3.31 30.72
C ASN A 7 30.34 -4.05 32.04
N ASP A 8 30.90 -3.62 33.20
CA ASP A 8 30.56 -4.17 34.50
C ASP A 8 29.08 -3.99 34.88
N TRP A 9 28.51 -2.85 34.47
CA TRP A 9 27.07 -2.62 34.71
C TRP A 9 26.23 -3.58 33.86
N PHE A 10 26.55 -3.74 32.56
CA PHE A 10 25.87 -4.71 31.70
C PHE A 10 26.08 -6.16 32.16
N ALA A 11 27.26 -6.52 32.62
CA ALA A 11 27.54 -7.84 33.16
C ALA A 11 26.67 -8.14 34.40
N ARG A 12 26.47 -7.14 35.30
CA ARG A 12 25.51 -7.27 36.42
C ARG A 12 24.09 -7.49 35.96
N GLN A 13 23.65 -6.82 34.87
CA GLN A 13 22.34 -7.06 34.26
C GLN A 13 22.26 -8.48 33.70
N GLY A 14 23.31 -8.96 33.04
CA GLY A 14 23.40 -10.35 32.57
C GLY A 14 23.23 -11.37 33.68
N ARG A 15 23.91 -11.18 34.83
CA ARG A 15 23.69 -12.02 36.01
C ARG A 15 22.27 -12.00 36.54
N TRP A 16 21.68 -10.81 36.64
CA TRP A 16 20.30 -10.66 37.09
C TRP A 16 19.32 -11.37 36.14
N MET A 17 19.50 -11.23 34.84
CA MET A 17 18.68 -11.92 33.82
C MET A 17 18.75 -13.43 33.97
N VAL A 18 19.93 -14.00 34.20
CA VAL A 18 20.08 -15.45 34.41
C VAL A 18 19.41 -15.90 35.68
N GLN A 19 19.58 -15.15 36.81
CA GLN A 19 18.96 -15.47 38.08
C GLN A 19 17.43 -15.38 38.01
N LYS A 20 16.91 -14.37 37.34
CA LYS A 20 15.47 -14.10 37.18
C LYS A 20 14.93 -14.47 35.79
N ARG A 21 15.52 -15.52 35.18
CA ARG A 21 15.21 -15.92 33.76
C ARG A 21 13.73 -16.09 33.47
N TRP A 22 12.97 -16.66 34.44
CA TRP A 22 11.52 -16.86 34.26
C TRP A 22 10.76 -15.53 34.27
N LEU A 23 11.18 -14.59 35.13
CA LEU A 23 10.61 -13.24 35.16
C LEU A 23 10.87 -12.50 33.83
N VAL A 24 12.11 -12.55 33.31
CA VAL A 24 12.47 -11.93 32.05
C VAL A 24 11.66 -12.54 30.87
N LEU A 25 11.53 -13.87 30.88
CA LEU A 25 10.74 -14.57 29.85
C LEU A 25 9.25 -14.20 29.95
N SER A 26 8.69 -14.18 31.17
CA SER A 26 7.29 -13.79 31.42
C SER A 26 7.02 -12.35 30.99
N LEU A 27 7.96 -11.43 31.28
CA LEU A 27 7.86 -10.04 30.85
C LEU A 27 7.88 -9.91 29.31
N PHE A 28 8.77 -10.65 28.65
CA PHE A 28 8.80 -10.69 27.17
C PHE A 28 7.48 -11.21 26.60
N ILE A 29 6.96 -12.31 27.13
CA ILE A 29 5.68 -12.89 26.70
C ILE A 29 4.53 -11.90 26.95
N LEU A 30 4.53 -11.20 28.07
CA LEU A 30 3.52 -10.19 28.40
C LEU A 30 3.55 -9.04 27.38
N VAL A 31 4.73 -8.47 27.12
CA VAL A 31 4.90 -7.37 26.16
C VAL A 31 4.53 -7.83 24.75
N PHE A 32 4.92 -9.06 24.38
CA PHE A 32 4.51 -9.66 23.10
C PHE A 32 2.98 -9.82 23.00
N ALA A 33 2.32 -10.31 24.07
CA ALA A 33 0.87 -10.45 24.09
C ALA A 33 0.16 -9.09 23.99
N ILE A 34 0.66 -8.06 24.66
CA ILE A 34 0.16 -6.69 24.54
C ILE A 34 0.33 -6.23 23.08
N GLY A 35 1.51 -6.37 22.49
CA GLY A 35 1.74 -6.02 21.08
C GLY A 35 0.80 -6.79 20.16
N PHE A 36 0.66 -8.09 20.36
CA PHE A 36 -0.21 -8.93 19.52
C PHE A 36 -1.68 -8.49 19.58
N THR A 37 -2.19 -8.15 20.77
CA THR A 37 -3.56 -7.62 20.89
C THR A 37 -3.70 -6.23 20.27
N GLY A 38 -2.64 -5.41 20.31
CA GLY A 38 -2.61 -4.08 19.67
C GLY A 38 -2.71 -4.13 18.14
N LEU A 39 -2.25 -5.20 17.49
CA LEU A 39 -2.40 -5.37 16.04
C LEU A 39 -3.87 -5.30 15.57
N ARG A 40 -4.83 -5.57 16.45
CA ARG A 40 -6.26 -5.45 16.13
C ARG A 40 -6.71 -4.02 15.89
N TYR A 41 -5.97 -3.06 16.45
CA TYR A 41 -6.26 -1.62 16.32
C TYR A 41 -5.36 -0.95 15.28
N PHE A 42 -4.37 -1.68 14.76
CA PHE A 42 -3.47 -1.17 13.75
C PHE A 42 -4.20 -0.95 12.42
N LYS A 43 -4.12 0.28 11.91
CA LYS A 43 -4.78 0.69 10.68
C LYS A 43 -3.76 0.95 9.58
N VAL A 44 -4.05 0.41 8.41
CA VAL A 44 -3.29 0.66 7.19
C VAL A 44 -4.15 1.50 6.26
N SER A 45 -3.64 2.62 5.80
CA SER A 45 -4.28 3.47 4.82
C SER A 45 -3.53 3.38 3.48
N ALA A 46 -4.22 3.67 2.40
CA ALA A 46 -3.61 3.80 1.09
C ALA A 46 -3.79 5.21 0.52
N SER A 47 -4.36 6.15 1.32
CA SER A 47 -4.59 7.52 0.88
C SER A 47 -3.27 8.24 0.62
N TRP A 48 -3.20 8.98 -0.48
CA TRP A 48 -2.07 9.84 -0.81
C TRP A 48 -1.91 11.00 0.19
N GLU A 49 -2.98 11.39 0.89
CA GLU A 49 -2.97 12.45 1.90
C GLU A 49 -2.04 12.13 3.06
N ASN A 50 -1.78 10.85 3.34
CA ASN A 50 -0.84 10.42 4.39
C ASN A 50 0.64 10.74 4.11
N TYR A 51 0.96 11.21 2.90
CA TYR A 51 2.32 11.68 2.57
C TYR A 51 2.58 13.13 3.01
N PHE A 52 1.53 13.83 3.47
CA PHE A 52 1.58 15.20 3.93
C PHE A 52 1.29 15.27 5.43
N LEU A 53 1.77 16.30 6.09
CA LEU A 53 1.35 16.61 7.46
C LEU A 53 -0.09 17.13 7.46
N GLU A 54 -0.82 16.92 8.55
CA GLU A 54 -2.23 17.34 8.66
C GLU A 54 -2.41 18.84 8.51
N ASP A 55 -1.41 19.63 8.92
CA ASP A 55 -1.34 21.09 8.85
C ASP A 55 -0.60 21.61 7.63
N ASP A 56 -0.19 20.75 6.69
CA ASP A 56 0.44 21.16 5.44
C ASP A 56 -0.48 22.13 4.68
N PRO A 57 0.00 23.35 4.34
CA PRO A 57 -0.81 24.33 3.65
C PRO A 57 -1.39 23.85 2.32
N MET A 58 -0.67 22.97 1.61
CA MET A 58 -1.15 22.36 0.37
C MET A 58 -2.33 21.44 0.63
N LEU A 59 -2.22 20.58 1.66
CA LEU A 59 -3.29 19.65 2.03
C LEU A 59 -4.54 20.40 2.52
N VAL A 60 -4.36 21.42 3.37
CA VAL A 60 -5.46 22.23 3.89
C VAL A 60 -6.20 22.93 2.75
N LYS A 61 -5.47 23.61 1.86
CA LYS A 61 -6.09 24.29 0.69
C LYS A 61 -6.75 23.32 -0.28
N THR A 62 -6.18 22.13 -0.47
CA THR A 62 -6.80 21.10 -1.29
C THR A 62 -8.11 20.60 -0.68
N LYS A 63 -8.17 20.47 0.65
CA LYS A 63 -9.41 20.10 1.35
C LYS A 63 -10.45 21.21 1.25
N GLU A 64 -10.08 22.46 1.46
CA GLU A 64 -10.97 23.62 1.27
C GLU A 64 -11.51 23.70 -0.17
N PHE A 65 -10.65 23.50 -1.16
CA PHE A 65 -11.06 23.45 -2.56
C PHE A 65 -12.08 22.35 -2.83
N LYS A 66 -11.82 21.13 -2.32
CA LYS A 66 -12.73 20.00 -2.44
C LYS A 66 -14.08 20.22 -1.73
N ASP A 67 -14.08 20.94 -0.61
CA ASP A 67 -15.31 21.27 0.13
C ASP A 67 -16.18 22.28 -0.64
N ILE A 68 -15.58 23.20 -1.42
CA ILE A 68 -16.29 24.24 -2.19
C ILE A 68 -16.72 23.72 -3.57
N PHE A 69 -15.80 23.10 -4.30
CA PHE A 69 -15.99 22.73 -5.72
C PHE A 69 -16.32 21.24 -5.92
N GLY A 70 -16.37 20.46 -4.85
CA GLY A 70 -16.45 19.00 -4.94
C GLY A 70 -15.10 18.35 -5.22
N ASN A 71 -15.10 17.04 -5.34
CA ASN A 71 -13.86 16.31 -5.67
C ASN A 71 -13.67 16.24 -7.19
N ASP A 72 -12.42 16.09 -7.59
CA ASP A 72 -11.95 15.81 -8.95
C ASP A 72 -11.63 14.32 -9.15
N ASN A 73 -12.09 13.47 -8.25
CA ASN A 73 -11.84 12.04 -8.33
C ASN A 73 -12.56 11.46 -9.54
N PHE A 74 -11.82 10.71 -10.32
CA PHE A 74 -12.33 9.97 -11.45
C PHE A 74 -11.78 8.54 -11.46
N ALA A 75 -12.51 7.66 -12.10
CA ALA A 75 -12.08 6.36 -12.52
C ALA A 75 -12.16 6.31 -14.04
N ALA A 76 -11.14 5.79 -14.69
CA ALA A 76 -11.16 5.74 -16.15
C ALA A 76 -10.64 4.41 -16.67
N VAL A 77 -11.10 4.04 -17.85
CA VAL A 77 -10.66 2.85 -18.58
C VAL A 77 -10.17 3.25 -19.95
N LEU A 78 -8.93 2.87 -20.25
CA LEU A 78 -8.40 2.90 -21.60
C LEU A 78 -8.72 1.57 -22.26
N THR A 79 -9.44 1.61 -23.37
CA THR A 79 -9.67 0.46 -24.23
C THR A 79 -8.70 0.51 -25.42
N GLN A 80 -8.23 -0.65 -25.84
CA GLN A 80 -7.32 -0.82 -26.98
C GLN A 80 -7.86 -1.92 -27.88
N CYS A 81 -8.13 -1.57 -29.14
CA CYS A 81 -8.61 -2.50 -30.16
C CYS A 81 -8.13 -2.06 -31.55
N ASP A 82 -8.30 -2.89 -32.55
CA ASP A 82 -7.85 -2.57 -33.93
C ASP A 82 -8.52 -1.32 -34.48
N ASN A 83 -9.81 -1.11 -34.19
CA ASN A 83 -10.58 0.07 -34.58
C ASN A 83 -11.78 0.26 -33.67
N SER A 84 -11.78 1.32 -32.84
CA SER A 84 -12.86 1.65 -31.91
C SER A 84 -14.19 1.94 -32.60
N PHE A 85 -14.18 2.30 -33.90
CA PHE A 85 -15.39 2.63 -34.68
C PHE A 85 -16.03 1.42 -35.37
N MET A 86 -15.52 0.21 -35.18
CA MET A 86 -16.23 -1.01 -35.60
C MET A 86 -17.46 -1.24 -34.72
N LYS A 87 -18.55 -1.71 -35.37
CA LYS A 87 -19.83 -1.96 -34.64
C LYS A 87 -19.67 -2.76 -33.37
N GLU A 88 -18.98 -3.90 -33.44
CA GLU A 88 -18.75 -4.79 -32.28
C GLU A 88 -18.01 -4.07 -31.17
N ASN A 89 -17.00 -3.25 -31.49
CA ASN A 89 -16.21 -2.53 -30.50
C ASN A 89 -17.02 -1.38 -29.89
N LEU A 90 -17.83 -0.66 -30.67
CA LEU A 90 -18.74 0.37 -30.18
C LEU A 90 -19.80 -0.22 -29.25
N GLU A 91 -20.37 -1.40 -29.59
CA GLU A 91 -21.31 -2.10 -28.72
C GLU A 91 -20.66 -2.50 -27.39
N LEU A 92 -19.44 -3.06 -27.42
CA LEU A 92 -18.70 -3.40 -26.21
C LEU A 92 -18.30 -2.18 -25.37
N ILE A 93 -17.88 -1.07 -26.02
CA ILE A 93 -17.56 0.18 -25.31
C ILE A 93 -18.82 0.73 -24.63
N ARG A 94 -19.97 0.69 -25.30
CA ARG A 94 -21.25 1.12 -24.71
C ARG A 94 -21.65 0.24 -23.54
N GLU A 95 -21.56 -1.08 -23.69
CA GLU A 95 -21.89 -2.01 -22.63
C GLU A 95 -20.99 -1.78 -21.41
N LEU A 96 -19.67 -1.62 -21.62
CA LEU A 96 -18.72 -1.31 -20.56
C LEU A 96 -19.02 0.05 -19.90
N THR A 97 -19.37 1.07 -20.71
CA THR A 97 -19.76 2.40 -20.22
C THR A 97 -20.97 2.31 -19.29
N ASN A 98 -22.03 1.63 -19.73
CA ASN A 98 -23.24 1.46 -18.93
C ASN A 98 -22.97 0.65 -17.65
N GLU A 99 -22.23 -0.45 -17.75
CA GLU A 99 -21.90 -1.27 -16.59
C GLU A 99 -21.04 -0.51 -15.55
N MET A 100 -20.12 0.33 -16.00
CA MET A 100 -19.36 1.20 -15.09
C MET A 100 -20.27 2.21 -14.39
N MET A 101 -21.22 2.80 -15.08
CA MET A 101 -22.16 3.77 -14.50
C MET A 101 -23.12 3.11 -13.50
N ASP A 102 -23.62 1.92 -13.80
CA ASP A 102 -24.62 1.22 -12.99
C ASP A 102 -24.03 0.49 -11.79
N SER A 103 -22.82 -0.06 -11.94
CA SER A 103 -22.24 -0.98 -10.96
C SER A 103 -21.23 -0.32 -10.00
N ILE A 104 -20.73 0.87 -10.31
CA ILE A 104 -19.80 1.58 -9.44
C ILE A 104 -20.57 2.43 -8.43
N SER A 105 -20.37 2.14 -7.13
CA SER A 105 -21.16 2.71 -6.02
C SER A 105 -21.15 4.23 -5.94
N TYR A 106 -20.07 4.87 -6.38
CA TYR A 106 -19.89 6.32 -6.33
C TYR A 106 -19.90 6.98 -7.71
N ALA A 107 -20.51 6.34 -8.71
CA ALA A 107 -20.66 6.91 -10.05
C ALA A 107 -21.51 8.20 -10.01
N ASP A 108 -21.06 9.25 -10.71
CA ASP A 108 -21.76 10.52 -10.87
C ASP A 108 -22.11 10.79 -12.34
N LYS A 109 -21.09 10.89 -13.18
CA LYS A 109 -21.23 11.16 -14.60
C LYS A 109 -20.19 10.39 -15.38
N ILE A 110 -20.59 9.77 -16.49
CA ILE A 110 -19.68 9.08 -17.38
C ILE A 110 -19.51 9.86 -18.68
N THR A 111 -18.36 9.70 -19.30
CA THR A 111 -18.04 10.28 -20.62
C THR A 111 -17.26 9.24 -21.39
N SER A 112 -17.79 8.83 -22.51
CA SER A 112 -17.16 7.90 -23.44
C SER A 112 -17.49 8.26 -24.88
N LEU A 113 -16.88 7.59 -25.84
CA LEU A 113 -17.20 7.77 -27.25
C LEU A 113 -18.68 7.52 -27.55
N THR A 114 -19.32 6.61 -26.80
CA THR A 114 -20.70 6.18 -27.01
C THR A 114 -21.73 6.93 -26.16
N ASP A 115 -21.26 7.76 -25.21
CA ASP A 115 -22.15 8.47 -24.26
C ASP A 115 -21.97 9.99 -24.32
N ILE A 116 -21.13 10.48 -25.23
CA ILE A 116 -20.89 11.92 -25.33
C ILE A 116 -21.96 12.59 -26.16
N GLU A 117 -22.54 13.65 -25.57
CA GLU A 117 -23.52 14.53 -26.20
C GLU A 117 -22.89 15.89 -26.51
N PHE A 118 -23.32 16.52 -27.55
CA PHE A 118 -22.92 17.86 -27.93
C PHE A 118 -24.08 18.67 -28.55
N MET A 119 -24.03 19.96 -28.33
CA MET A 119 -25.03 20.86 -28.87
C MET A 119 -24.66 21.22 -30.31
N VAL A 120 -25.65 21.11 -31.18
CA VAL A 120 -25.57 21.54 -32.62
C VAL A 120 -26.60 22.64 -32.80
N GLY A 121 -26.13 23.80 -33.32
CA GLY A 121 -27.03 24.87 -33.74
C GLY A 121 -27.61 24.54 -35.12
N ASN A 122 -28.91 24.67 -35.28
CA ASN A 122 -29.60 24.62 -36.56
C ASN A 122 -30.47 25.87 -36.74
N GLU A 123 -31.13 26.01 -37.86
CA GLU A 123 -31.97 27.18 -38.15
C GLU A 123 -33.17 27.33 -37.17
N GLU A 124 -33.55 26.26 -36.50
CA GLU A 124 -34.68 26.21 -35.57
C GLU A 124 -34.25 26.34 -34.09
N GLY A 125 -32.92 26.37 -33.80
CA GLY A 125 -32.40 26.50 -32.46
C GLY A 125 -31.18 25.61 -32.15
N MET A 126 -31.08 25.09 -30.92
CA MET A 126 -30.02 24.17 -30.51
C MET A 126 -30.61 22.78 -30.28
N THR A 127 -30.01 21.78 -30.89
CA THR A 127 -30.32 20.36 -30.66
C THR A 127 -29.14 19.65 -29.97
N ILE A 128 -29.44 18.68 -29.12
CA ILE A 128 -28.43 17.79 -28.52
C ILE A 128 -28.29 16.58 -29.47
N GLU A 129 -27.08 16.35 -29.95
CA GLU A 129 -26.77 15.18 -30.75
C GLU A 129 -25.74 14.32 -30.08
N GLN A 130 -25.90 13.00 -30.19
CA GLN A 130 -24.88 12.01 -29.80
C GLN A 130 -23.99 11.70 -31.03
N ILE A 131 -22.71 11.37 -30.76
CA ILE A 131 -21.80 10.94 -31.82
C ILE A 131 -22.17 9.56 -32.31
N VAL A 132 -22.40 8.64 -31.38
CA VAL A 132 -22.81 7.26 -31.68
C VAL A 132 -24.31 7.14 -31.36
N PRO A 133 -25.18 6.93 -32.36
CA PRO A 133 -26.62 6.81 -32.14
C PRO A 133 -26.95 5.58 -31.30
N ASP A 134 -28.14 5.58 -30.67
CA ASP A 134 -28.59 4.46 -29.83
C ASP A 134 -28.56 3.13 -30.60
N LEU A 135 -29.04 3.13 -31.83
CA LEU A 135 -28.90 2.00 -32.74
C LEU A 135 -27.60 2.15 -33.55
N ILE A 136 -26.59 1.35 -33.21
CA ILE A 136 -25.30 1.38 -33.91
C ILE A 136 -25.49 0.77 -35.33
N PRO A 137 -25.16 1.52 -36.41
CA PRO A 137 -25.33 1.03 -37.76
C PRO A 137 -24.36 -0.12 -38.09
N THR A 138 -24.76 -0.93 -39.07
CA THR A 138 -23.94 -2.06 -39.54
C THR A 138 -23.14 -1.76 -40.81
N ASP A 139 -23.53 -0.74 -41.55
CA ASP A 139 -22.94 -0.36 -42.83
C ASP A 139 -21.69 0.49 -42.61
N ALA A 140 -20.66 0.22 -43.39
CA ALA A 140 -19.36 0.88 -43.32
C ALA A 140 -19.44 2.41 -43.52
N ALA A 141 -20.37 2.88 -44.40
CA ALA A 141 -20.52 4.29 -44.68
C ALA A 141 -21.03 5.09 -43.48
N SER A 142 -22.00 4.54 -42.74
CA SER A 142 -22.53 5.14 -41.53
C SER A 142 -21.49 5.11 -40.40
N LEU A 143 -20.73 4.04 -40.25
CA LEU A 143 -19.62 3.95 -39.26
C LEU A 143 -18.52 4.98 -39.58
N GLU A 144 -18.16 5.18 -40.85
CA GLU A 144 -17.19 6.21 -41.25
C GLU A 144 -17.73 7.63 -40.98
N THR A 145 -19.03 7.83 -41.11
CA THR A 145 -19.68 9.10 -40.75
C THR A 145 -19.58 9.38 -39.26
N ILE A 146 -19.77 8.36 -38.39
CA ILE A 146 -19.57 8.46 -36.96
C ILE A 146 -18.11 8.84 -36.63
N ARG A 147 -17.16 8.14 -37.25
CA ARG A 147 -15.72 8.45 -37.12
C ARG A 147 -15.41 9.89 -37.51
N ARG A 148 -15.87 10.34 -38.66
CA ARG A 148 -15.66 11.71 -39.11
C ARG A 148 -16.28 12.75 -38.18
N LYS A 149 -17.49 12.52 -37.65
CA LYS A 149 -18.12 13.39 -36.64
C LYS A 149 -17.28 13.48 -35.37
N ALA A 150 -16.73 12.37 -34.88
CA ALA A 150 -15.85 12.34 -33.71
C ALA A 150 -14.60 13.20 -33.90
N TYR A 151 -13.93 13.08 -35.07
CA TYR A 151 -12.72 13.84 -35.35
C TYR A 151 -12.96 15.32 -35.73
N MET A 152 -14.17 15.70 -36.09
CA MET A 152 -14.55 17.12 -36.26
C MET A 152 -14.62 17.88 -34.95
N LYS A 153 -14.62 17.18 -33.79
CA LYS A 153 -14.71 17.78 -32.47
C LYS A 153 -13.34 17.64 -31.73
N PRO A 154 -12.51 18.70 -31.66
CA PRO A 154 -11.16 18.62 -31.12
C PRO A 154 -11.10 18.00 -29.70
N HIS A 155 -12.05 18.35 -28.84
CA HIS A 155 -12.11 17.82 -27.46
C HIS A 155 -12.46 16.32 -27.40
N ILE A 156 -12.94 15.71 -28.47
CA ILE A 156 -13.17 14.26 -28.58
C ILE A 156 -11.94 13.60 -29.19
N ALA A 157 -11.50 14.10 -30.33
CA ALA A 157 -10.35 13.60 -31.07
C ALA A 157 -9.03 13.67 -30.26
N GLU A 158 -8.90 14.65 -29.34
CA GLU A 158 -7.69 14.82 -28.55
C GLU A 158 -7.76 14.14 -27.16
N ARG A 159 -8.95 13.82 -26.68
CA ARG A 159 -9.14 13.36 -25.29
C ARG A 159 -9.77 11.98 -25.15
N LEU A 160 -10.66 11.60 -26.06
CA LEU A 160 -11.42 10.36 -25.92
C LEU A 160 -11.00 9.27 -26.89
N VAL A 161 -10.42 9.62 -28.05
CA VAL A 161 -10.03 8.65 -29.07
C VAL A 161 -8.68 9.06 -29.66
N SER A 162 -7.79 8.07 -29.85
CA SER A 162 -6.52 8.31 -30.55
C SER A 162 -6.73 8.63 -32.03
N GLN A 163 -5.77 9.32 -32.68
CA GLN A 163 -5.85 9.72 -34.06
C GLN A 163 -6.02 8.55 -35.04
N ASP A 164 -5.47 7.40 -34.72
CA ASP A 164 -5.59 6.15 -35.46
C ASP A 164 -6.88 5.38 -35.18
N GLY A 165 -7.62 5.77 -34.12
CA GLY A 165 -8.86 5.11 -33.70
C GLY A 165 -8.66 3.80 -32.95
N THR A 166 -7.43 3.48 -32.53
CA THR A 166 -7.13 2.22 -31.82
C THR A 166 -7.34 2.29 -30.31
N LEU A 167 -7.28 3.49 -29.74
CA LEU A 167 -7.45 3.72 -28.30
C LEU A 167 -8.70 4.55 -28.04
N SER A 168 -9.45 4.19 -27.00
CA SER A 168 -10.60 4.98 -26.55
C SER A 168 -10.65 5.05 -25.03
N TRP A 169 -11.02 6.22 -24.49
CA TRP A 169 -11.20 6.45 -23.07
C TRP A 169 -12.66 6.39 -22.66
N ILE A 170 -12.91 5.76 -21.54
CA ILE A 170 -14.15 5.84 -20.76
C ILE A 170 -13.79 6.51 -19.44
N ILE A 171 -14.34 7.68 -19.15
CA ILE A 171 -14.01 8.49 -17.97
C ILE A 171 -15.26 8.61 -17.11
N LEU A 172 -15.20 8.06 -15.91
CA LEU A 172 -16.25 8.12 -14.91
C LEU A 172 -15.87 9.15 -13.84
N LYS A 173 -16.60 10.25 -13.77
CA LYS A 173 -16.54 11.19 -12.64
C LYS A 173 -17.23 10.55 -11.45
N LEU A 174 -16.65 10.73 -10.26
CA LEU A 174 -17.14 10.14 -9.03
C LEU A 174 -17.78 11.21 -8.13
N ARG A 175 -18.78 10.80 -7.38
CA ARG A 175 -19.34 11.60 -6.28
C ARG A 175 -18.31 11.80 -5.18
N THR A 176 -18.50 12.83 -4.38
CA THR A 176 -17.68 13.06 -3.20
C THR A 176 -17.77 11.89 -2.24
N PHE A 177 -16.63 11.34 -1.87
CA PHE A 177 -16.58 10.24 -0.91
C PHE A 177 -17.00 10.71 0.48
N PRO A 178 -17.72 9.87 1.24
CA PRO A 178 -18.09 10.18 2.60
C PRO A 178 -16.85 10.32 3.49
N LYS A 179 -16.94 11.21 4.50
CA LYS A 179 -15.85 11.40 5.48
C LYS A 179 -15.56 10.09 6.23
N ASP A 180 -14.32 9.93 6.68
CA ASP A 180 -13.85 8.73 7.40
C ASP A 180 -14.73 8.33 8.58
N SER A 181 -15.30 9.30 9.29
CA SER A 181 -16.23 9.06 10.39
C SER A 181 -17.51 8.31 10.00
N VAL A 182 -17.85 8.31 8.72
CA VAL A 182 -19.06 7.66 8.20
C VAL A 182 -18.80 6.20 7.81
N TRP A 183 -17.71 5.93 7.08
CA TRP A 183 -17.45 4.60 6.54
C TRP A 183 -16.53 3.74 7.44
N ASN A 184 -15.68 4.35 8.26
CA ASN A 184 -14.66 3.65 9.07
C ASN A 184 -15.24 3.13 10.42
N LYS A 185 -16.45 2.58 10.41
CA LYS A 185 -17.16 2.13 11.64
C LYS A 185 -17.05 0.64 11.95
N GLY A 186 -16.32 -0.15 11.18
CA GLY A 186 -16.24 -1.61 11.34
C GLY A 186 -14.82 -2.17 11.23
N LYS A 187 -14.64 -3.41 11.73
CA LYS A 187 -13.35 -4.13 11.66
C LYS A 187 -12.84 -4.37 10.22
N ASN A 188 -13.76 -4.37 9.25
CA ASN A 188 -13.48 -4.63 7.83
C ASN A 188 -13.91 -3.46 6.95
N ALA A 189 -13.89 -2.24 7.50
CA ALA A 189 -14.24 -1.06 6.72
C ALA A 189 -13.24 -0.86 5.58
N VAL A 190 -13.76 -0.90 4.36
CA VAL A 190 -12.98 -0.62 3.14
C VAL A 190 -13.19 0.83 2.79
N SER A 191 -12.13 1.59 2.51
CA SER A 191 -12.28 2.98 2.11
C SER A 191 -13.06 3.08 0.79
N PRO A 192 -13.86 4.13 0.61
CA PRO A 192 -14.61 4.36 -0.64
C PRO A 192 -13.74 4.33 -1.89
N GLU A 193 -12.51 4.85 -1.80
CA GLU A 193 -11.54 4.79 -2.89
C GLU A 193 -11.16 3.34 -3.26
N VAL A 194 -10.85 2.52 -2.26
CA VAL A 194 -10.49 1.11 -2.47
C VAL A 194 -11.69 0.31 -2.97
N LEU A 195 -12.90 0.60 -2.44
CA LEU A 195 -14.13 -0.03 -2.92
C LEU A 195 -14.35 0.25 -4.41
N THR A 196 -14.37 1.53 -4.79
CA THR A 196 -14.54 1.97 -6.19
C THR A 196 -13.49 1.36 -7.13
N GLY A 197 -12.22 1.34 -6.69
CA GLY A 197 -11.16 0.74 -7.48
C GLY A 197 -11.30 -0.77 -7.67
N ASN A 198 -11.79 -1.48 -6.64
CA ASN A 198 -12.05 -2.92 -6.73
C ASN A 198 -13.27 -3.22 -7.61
N GLU A 199 -14.33 -2.41 -7.55
CA GLU A 199 -15.50 -2.51 -8.43
C GLU A 199 -15.08 -2.32 -9.88
N LEU A 200 -14.25 -1.31 -10.18
CA LEU A 200 -13.72 -1.10 -11.52
C LEU A 200 -12.88 -2.28 -12.00
N GLU A 201 -11.96 -2.79 -11.17
CA GLU A 201 -11.12 -3.96 -11.50
C GLU A 201 -12.00 -5.18 -11.80
N HIS A 202 -13.06 -5.39 -11.02
CA HIS A 202 -13.98 -6.50 -11.23
C HIS A 202 -14.70 -6.40 -12.59
N ILE A 203 -15.08 -5.19 -13.01
CA ILE A 203 -15.76 -4.96 -14.29
C ILE A 203 -14.79 -5.22 -15.45
N ILE A 204 -13.61 -4.58 -15.45
CA ILE A 204 -12.68 -4.65 -16.58
C ILE A 204 -12.02 -6.03 -16.74
N THR A 205 -12.02 -6.87 -15.70
CA THR A 205 -11.48 -8.24 -15.77
C THR A 205 -12.47 -9.27 -16.29
N LYS A 206 -13.72 -8.89 -16.61
CA LYS A 206 -14.71 -9.80 -17.21
C LYS A 206 -14.29 -10.24 -18.60
N ASP A 207 -14.45 -11.53 -18.90
CA ASP A 207 -14.04 -12.14 -20.18
C ASP A 207 -14.63 -11.44 -21.40
N LYS A 208 -15.87 -10.97 -21.29
CA LYS A 208 -16.57 -10.27 -22.40
C LYS A 208 -15.89 -8.99 -22.87
N TYR A 209 -15.11 -8.32 -21.98
CA TYR A 209 -14.42 -7.08 -22.32
C TYR A 209 -12.96 -7.28 -22.73
N GLN A 210 -12.42 -8.49 -22.66
CA GLN A 210 -11.00 -8.73 -22.94
C GLN A 210 -10.61 -8.45 -24.39
N LYS A 211 -11.55 -8.46 -25.34
CA LYS A 211 -11.32 -7.99 -26.72
C LYS A 211 -10.91 -6.51 -26.80
N LEU A 212 -11.32 -5.69 -25.84
CA LEU A 212 -10.98 -4.28 -25.76
C LEU A 212 -9.66 -4.03 -24.99
N HIS A 213 -8.98 -5.07 -24.52
CA HIS A 213 -7.78 -4.96 -23.67
C HIS A 213 -7.87 -3.82 -22.63
N PRO A 214 -8.92 -3.79 -21.79
CA PRO A 214 -9.21 -2.65 -20.94
C PRO A 214 -8.15 -2.47 -19.86
N LYS A 215 -7.72 -1.23 -19.64
CA LYS A 215 -6.76 -0.85 -18.59
C LYS A 215 -7.36 0.23 -17.70
N GLY A 216 -7.52 -0.07 -16.43
CA GLY A 216 -8.04 0.88 -15.45
C GLY A 216 -6.99 1.92 -15.04
N THR A 217 -7.46 3.14 -14.71
CA THR A 217 -6.67 4.21 -14.11
C THR A 217 -7.56 5.13 -13.26
N GLY A 218 -6.96 6.14 -12.69
CA GLY A 218 -7.59 7.04 -11.72
C GLY A 218 -7.15 6.72 -10.29
N LEU A 219 -7.21 7.72 -9.41
CA LEU A 219 -6.73 7.58 -8.05
C LEU A 219 -7.35 6.40 -7.29
N PRO A 220 -8.69 6.18 -7.33
CA PRO A 220 -9.31 5.03 -6.66
C PRO A 220 -8.79 3.69 -7.17
N TYR A 221 -8.64 3.54 -8.48
CA TYR A 221 -8.12 2.31 -9.08
C TYR A 221 -6.68 2.03 -8.66
N VAL A 222 -5.81 3.05 -8.77
CA VAL A 222 -4.39 2.92 -8.38
C VAL A 222 -4.27 2.59 -6.88
N THR A 223 -5.08 3.23 -6.03
CA THR A 223 -5.12 2.97 -4.59
C THR A 223 -5.53 1.52 -4.29
N ALA A 224 -6.57 1.01 -4.93
CA ALA A 224 -7.03 -0.37 -4.76
C ALA A 224 -5.97 -1.38 -5.26
N MET A 225 -5.38 -1.14 -6.43
CA MET A 225 -4.34 -2.02 -6.99
C MET A 225 -3.06 -1.98 -6.15
N LYS A 226 -2.66 -0.82 -5.63
CA LYS A 226 -1.56 -0.68 -4.68
C LYS A 226 -1.79 -1.56 -3.43
N MET A 227 -2.99 -1.49 -2.83
CA MET A 227 -3.34 -2.33 -1.66
C MET A 227 -3.29 -3.82 -1.99
N LYS A 228 -3.88 -4.23 -3.10
CA LYS A 228 -3.89 -5.62 -3.56
C LYS A 228 -2.47 -6.13 -3.82
N TRP A 229 -1.65 -5.32 -4.50
CA TRP A 229 -0.26 -5.67 -4.81
C TRP A 229 0.59 -5.79 -3.54
N ILE A 230 0.52 -4.83 -2.62
CA ILE A 230 1.25 -4.86 -1.35
C ILE A 230 0.82 -6.07 -0.52
N GLY A 231 -0.48 -6.33 -0.42
CA GLY A 231 -1.00 -7.50 0.28
C GLY A 231 -0.47 -8.84 -0.25
N LYS A 232 -0.15 -8.91 -1.55
CA LYS A 232 0.44 -10.09 -2.20
C LYS A 232 1.97 -10.15 -2.07
N GLU A 233 2.66 -9.03 -2.32
CA GLU A 233 4.13 -9.00 -2.38
C GLU A 233 4.77 -8.91 -1.00
N MET A 234 4.14 -8.29 -0.03
CA MET A 234 4.70 -8.15 1.32
C MET A 234 5.00 -9.50 1.99
N PRO A 235 4.07 -10.48 2.04
CA PRO A 235 4.37 -11.81 2.58
C PRO A 235 5.47 -12.52 1.78
N ARG A 236 5.52 -12.34 0.46
CA ARG A 236 6.54 -12.91 -0.41
C ARG A 236 7.93 -12.37 -0.10
N VAL A 237 8.08 -11.05 -0.02
CA VAL A 237 9.35 -10.38 0.31
C VAL A 237 9.81 -10.75 1.71
N MET A 238 8.90 -10.74 2.70
CA MET A 238 9.20 -11.17 4.06
C MET A 238 9.60 -12.65 4.12
N GLY A 239 8.95 -13.51 3.35
CA GLY A 239 9.29 -14.93 3.22
C GLY A 239 10.70 -15.14 2.65
N ILE A 240 11.06 -14.41 1.60
CA ILE A 240 12.41 -14.44 1.01
C ILE A 240 13.45 -13.94 2.02
N ALA A 241 13.18 -12.81 2.68
CA ALA A 241 14.07 -12.26 3.71
C ALA A 241 14.29 -13.26 4.87
N ALA A 242 13.22 -13.92 5.32
CA ALA A 242 13.31 -14.95 6.35
C ALA A 242 14.13 -16.15 5.87
N LEU A 243 13.91 -16.64 4.65
CA LEU A 243 14.66 -17.75 4.08
C LEU A 243 16.14 -17.46 3.96
N VAL A 244 16.51 -16.29 3.43
CA VAL A 244 17.91 -15.84 3.35
C VAL A 244 18.54 -15.74 4.74
N SER A 245 17.80 -15.18 5.71
CA SER A 245 18.24 -15.10 7.10
C SER A 245 18.45 -16.48 7.73
N ILE A 246 17.56 -17.43 7.48
CA ILE A 246 17.70 -18.82 7.94
C ILE A 246 19.00 -19.43 7.39
N LEU A 247 19.26 -19.27 6.09
CA LEU A 247 20.48 -19.80 5.47
C LEU A 247 21.72 -19.19 6.07
N ILE A 248 21.79 -17.88 6.23
CA ILE A 248 22.92 -17.17 6.85
C ILE A 248 23.11 -17.62 8.30
N LEU A 249 22.03 -17.65 9.08
CA LEU A 249 22.07 -18.09 10.48
C LEU A 249 22.54 -19.54 10.60
N LEU A 250 22.09 -20.46 9.75
CA LEU A 250 22.55 -21.85 9.73
C LEU A 250 24.03 -21.95 9.42
N LEU A 251 24.52 -21.21 8.44
CA LEU A 251 25.95 -21.21 8.08
C LEU A 251 26.84 -20.72 9.23
N ILE A 252 26.44 -19.63 9.89
CA ILE A 252 27.21 -19.00 10.96
C ILE A 252 27.10 -19.79 12.26
N THR A 253 25.87 -20.13 12.68
CA THR A 253 25.64 -20.71 14.02
C THR A 253 25.78 -22.23 14.03
N ARG A 254 25.55 -22.90 12.90
CA ARG A 254 25.51 -24.36 12.76
C ARG A 254 24.65 -25.02 13.86
N SER A 255 23.55 -24.36 14.23
CA SER A 255 22.68 -24.79 15.33
C SER A 255 21.23 -24.34 15.08
N LEU A 256 20.27 -25.23 15.24
CA LEU A 256 18.84 -24.89 15.15
C LEU A 256 18.41 -23.80 16.14
N ARG A 257 18.95 -23.82 17.36
CA ARG A 257 18.66 -22.78 18.37
C ARG A 257 19.19 -21.42 17.94
N GLY A 258 20.35 -21.39 17.27
CA GLY A 258 20.93 -20.18 16.71
C GLY A 258 20.17 -19.62 15.49
N VAL A 259 19.21 -20.35 14.95
CA VAL A 259 18.29 -19.90 13.90
C VAL A 259 16.94 -19.49 14.48
N VAL A 260 16.34 -20.36 15.29
CA VAL A 260 14.97 -20.17 15.78
C VAL A 260 14.84 -18.97 16.73
N VAL A 261 15.79 -18.80 17.65
CA VAL A 261 15.74 -17.70 18.62
C VAL A 261 15.83 -16.33 17.94
N PRO A 262 16.79 -16.05 17.06
CA PRO A 262 16.83 -14.78 16.29
C PRO A 262 15.57 -14.50 15.48
N LEU A 263 14.99 -15.50 14.85
CA LEU A 263 13.77 -15.34 14.06
C LEU A 263 12.56 -15.00 14.95
N ILE A 264 12.40 -15.68 16.09
CA ILE A 264 11.31 -15.38 17.04
C ILE A 264 11.48 -13.96 17.62
N THR A 265 12.70 -13.56 17.96
CA THR A 265 12.94 -12.22 18.51
C THR A 265 12.73 -11.13 17.44
N ALA A 266 13.14 -11.35 16.20
CA ALA A 266 12.89 -10.43 15.09
C ALA A 266 11.38 -10.30 14.79
N ALA A 267 10.67 -11.41 14.67
CA ALA A 267 9.22 -11.39 14.48
C ALA A 267 8.50 -10.76 15.68
N GLY A 268 8.93 -11.08 16.90
CA GLY A 268 8.39 -10.52 18.12
C GLY A 268 8.56 -9.00 18.22
N SER A 269 9.72 -8.47 17.85
CA SER A 269 9.95 -7.01 17.83
C SER A 269 9.03 -6.29 16.85
N ILE A 270 8.79 -6.86 15.67
CA ILE A 270 7.84 -6.31 14.70
C ILE A 270 6.42 -6.29 15.28
N VAL A 271 5.96 -7.41 15.86
CA VAL A 271 4.63 -7.51 16.48
C VAL A 271 4.46 -6.47 17.59
N ILE A 272 5.47 -6.31 18.45
CA ILE A 272 5.44 -5.34 19.55
C ILE A 272 5.34 -3.91 19.00
N VAL A 273 6.19 -3.53 18.06
CA VAL A 273 6.23 -2.17 17.52
C VAL A 273 4.91 -1.82 16.82
N TYR A 274 4.45 -2.65 15.89
CA TYR A 274 3.21 -2.37 15.15
C TYR A 274 1.96 -2.49 16.05
N GLY A 275 1.99 -3.36 17.04
CA GLY A 275 0.93 -3.43 18.04
C GLY A 275 0.84 -2.17 18.92
N LEU A 276 1.97 -1.64 19.37
CA LEU A 276 2.00 -0.37 20.12
C LEU A 276 1.50 0.80 19.25
N LEU A 277 1.90 0.87 17.98
CA LEU A 277 1.37 1.85 17.04
C LEU A 277 -0.16 1.73 16.88
N GLY A 278 -0.69 0.51 16.90
CA GLY A 278 -2.14 0.28 16.90
C GLY A 278 -2.84 0.87 18.13
N TYR A 279 -2.27 0.73 19.32
CA TYR A 279 -2.84 1.35 20.53
C TYR A 279 -2.76 2.88 20.53
N VAL A 280 -1.71 3.45 19.94
CA VAL A 280 -1.60 4.91 19.77
C VAL A 280 -2.60 5.44 18.74
N GLY A 281 -3.18 4.54 17.93
CA GLY A 281 -4.16 4.92 16.89
C GLY A 281 -3.50 5.50 15.64
N MET A 282 -2.19 5.34 15.47
CA MET A 282 -1.48 5.80 14.28
C MET A 282 -1.86 4.97 13.05
N THR A 283 -2.17 5.66 11.96
CA THR A 283 -2.38 5.06 10.64
C THR A 283 -1.09 5.14 9.83
N ILE A 284 -0.68 4.05 9.22
CA ILE A 284 0.51 4.03 8.36
C ILE A 284 0.08 3.78 6.91
N ASP A 285 0.69 4.50 5.98
CA ASP A 285 0.50 4.22 4.55
C ASP A 285 1.02 2.83 4.20
N SER A 286 0.24 2.10 3.42
CA SER A 286 0.55 0.73 3.00
C SER A 286 1.90 0.62 2.28
N GLY A 287 2.29 1.60 1.48
CA GLY A 287 3.58 1.64 0.79
C GLY A 287 4.75 1.93 1.73
N MET A 288 4.54 2.78 2.73
CA MET A 288 5.56 3.13 3.71
C MET A 288 5.82 2.04 4.76
N MET A 289 4.86 1.15 5.01
CA MET A 289 4.96 0.13 6.04
C MET A 289 6.05 -0.91 5.76
N MET A 290 6.31 -1.22 4.50
CA MET A 290 7.20 -2.29 4.07
C MET A 290 8.67 -2.02 4.45
N ILE A 291 9.16 -0.81 4.25
CA ILE A 291 10.58 -0.45 4.49
C ILE A 291 10.97 -0.55 5.96
N PRO A 292 10.26 0.08 6.93
CA PRO A 292 10.57 -0.06 8.35
C PRO A 292 10.47 -1.51 8.86
N MET A 293 9.53 -2.30 8.31
CA MET A 293 9.37 -3.70 8.69
C MET A 293 10.57 -4.55 8.28
N LEU A 294 11.04 -4.40 7.04
CA LEU A 294 12.24 -5.08 6.56
C LEU A 294 13.48 -4.63 7.31
N LEU A 295 13.61 -3.33 7.57
CA LEU A 295 14.73 -2.77 8.33
C LEU A 295 14.75 -3.31 9.76
N ALA A 296 13.63 -3.29 10.46
CA ALA A 296 13.51 -3.83 11.81
C ALA A 296 13.86 -5.32 11.86
N PHE A 297 13.41 -6.10 10.86
CA PHE A 297 13.76 -7.50 10.72
C PHE A 297 15.27 -7.69 10.53
N ALA A 298 15.87 -7.01 9.55
CA ALA A 298 17.29 -7.13 9.24
C ALA A 298 18.19 -6.71 10.40
N VAL A 299 17.88 -5.59 11.06
CA VAL A 299 18.65 -5.09 12.23
C VAL A 299 18.53 -6.06 13.41
N SER A 300 17.31 -6.59 13.67
CA SER A 300 17.12 -7.57 14.73
C SER A 300 17.94 -8.85 14.48
N ILE A 301 17.97 -9.35 13.26
CA ILE A 301 18.78 -10.52 12.88
C ILE A 301 20.28 -10.22 13.06
N ALA A 302 20.74 -9.05 12.60
CA ALA A 302 22.14 -8.66 12.72
C ALA A 302 22.61 -8.62 14.19
N TYR A 303 21.83 -7.98 15.08
CA TYR A 303 22.16 -7.96 16.52
C TYR A 303 22.16 -9.36 17.12
N ASN A 304 21.20 -10.19 16.79
CA ASN A 304 21.16 -11.56 17.29
C ASN A 304 22.36 -12.40 16.82
N ILE A 305 22.83 -12.23 15.58
CA ILE A 305 24.04 -12.91 15.08
C ILE A 305 25.26 -12.53 15.94
N HIS A 306 25.45 -11.24 16.20
CA HIS A 306 26.59 -10.76 17.02
C HIS A 306 26.51 -11.30 18.44
N ILE A 307 25.37 -11.17 19.11
CA ILE A 307 25.16 -11.65 20.47
C ILE A 307 25.38 -13.18 20.55
N PHE A 308 24.77 -13.93 19.61
CA PHE A 308 24.87 -15.40 19.63
C PHE A 308 26.29 -15.89 19.34
N SER A 309 27.00 -15.27 18.39
CA SER A 309 28.37 -15.62 18.03
C SER A 309 29.30 -15.36 19.20
N TYR A 310 29.14 -14.23 19.89
CA TYR A 310 29.91 -13.91 21.08
C TYR A 310 29.59 -14.88 22.22
N PHE A 311 28.31 -15.15 22.49
CA PHE A 311 27.90 -16.15 23.48
C PHE A 311 28.51 -17.53 23.21
N LYS A 312 28.48 -18.00 21.96
CA LYS A 312 29.05 -19.29 21.58
C LYS A 312 30.55 -19.33 21.85
N ARG A 313 31.27 -18.25 21.56
CA ARG A 313 32.71 -18.13 21.84
C ARG A 313 32.98 -18.21 23.35
N GLN A 314 32.24 -17.45 24.16
CA GLN A 314 32.42 -17.45 25.63
C GLN A 314 32.03 -18.79 26.24
N PHE A 315 30.99 -19.42 25.73
CA PHE A 315 30.60 -20.76 26.18
C PHE A 315 31.67 -21.83 25.89
N LEU A 316 32.31 -21.76 24.74
CA LEU A 316 33.44 -22.67 24.38
C LEU A 316 34.67 -22.43 25.26
N LEU A 317 34.94 -21.18 25.67
CA LEU A 317 36.06 -20.83 26.55
C LEU A 317 35.85 -21.28 27.98
N HIS A 318 34.69 -21.14 28.51
CA HIS A 318 34.43 -21.33 29.97
C HIS A 318 33.66 -22.60 30.30
N GLY A 319 32.96 -23.24 29.34
CA GLY A 319 32.14 -24.42 29.57
C GLY A 319 30.85 -24.14 30.39
N GLU A 320 30.69 -22.94 30.95
CA GLU A 320 29.60 -22.55 31.83
C GLU A 320 28.65 -21.54 31.17
N ARG A 321 27.36 -21.92 31.01
CA ARG A 321 26.36 -21.07 30.37
C ARG A 321 26.10 -19.75 31.10
N ARG A 322 26.08 -19.77 32.44
CA ARG A 322 25.81 -18.56 33.21
C ARG A 322 26.89 -17.50 33.00
N ARG A 323 28.14 -17.90 33.09
CA ARG A 323 29.28 -17.04 32.84
C ARG A 323 29.33 -16.53 31.39
N ALA A 324 29.06 -17.40 30.45
CA ALA A 324 29.01 -17.01 29.05
C ALA A 324 27.93 -15.96 28.77
N VAL A 325 26.75 -16.01 29.39
CA VAL A 325 25.70 -14.97 29.28
C VAL A 325 26.16 -13.66 29.91
N GLU A 326 26.73 -13.73 31.14
CA GLU A 326 27.23 -12.55 31.84
C GLU A 326 28.26 -11.78 31.04
N GLU A 327 29.27 -12.48 30.50
CA GLU A 327 30.32 -11.89 29.71
C GLU A 327 29.79 -11.38 28.35
N THR A 328 28.83 -12.10 27.75
CA THR A 328 28.19 -11.66 26.50
C THR A 328 27.40 -10.37 26.69
N VAL A 329 26.59 -10.29 27.73
CA VAL A 329 25.80 -9.07 28.02
C VAL A 329 26.73 -7.93 28.43
N GLY A 330 27.81 -8.22 29.18
CA GLY A 330 28.82 -7.24 29.56
C GLY A 330 29.48 -6.59 28.35
N GLU A 331 29.97 -7.39 27.42
CA GLU A 331 30.74 -6.90 26.26
C GLU A 331 29.86 -6.40 25.12
N MET A 332 28.72 -7.05 24.84
CA MET A 332 27.83 -6.71 23.74
C MET A 332 26.75 -5.71 24.10
N GLY A 333 26.45 -5.51 25.37
CA GLY A 333 25.36 -4.66 25.81
C GLY A 333 25.52 -3.19 25.38
N TRP A 334 26.72 -2.63 25.61
CA TRP A 334 26.99 -1.25 25.22
C TRP A 334 27.04 -1.05 23.69
N PRO A 335 27.78 -1.85 22.90
CA PRO A 335 27.76 -1.72 21.44
C PRO A 335 26.36 -1.79 20.82
N VAL A 336 25.53 -2.72 21.29
CA VAL A 336 24.15 -2.86 20.80
C VAL A 336 23.31 -1.65 21.16
N LEU A 337 23.35 -1.21 22.45
CA LEU A 337 22.60 -0.03 22.90
C LEU A 337 23.06 1.24 22.16
N PHE A 338 24.36 1.45 22.03
CA PHE A 338 24.92 2.61 21.33
C PHE A 338 24.51 2.63 19.85
N SER A 339 24.59 1.48 19.18
CA SER A 339 24.13 1.36 17.79
C SER A 339 22.64 1.66 17.65
N ALA A 340 21.81 1.18 18.59
CA ALA A 340 20.37 1.51 18.61
C ALA A 340 20.12 3.00 18.82
N LEU A 341 20.85 3.63 19.76
CA LEU A 341 20.73 5.06 20.06
C LEU A 341 21.19 5.93 18.89
N THR A 342 22.27 5.57 18.19
CA THR A 342 22.73 6.31 17.02
C THR A 342 21.75 6.21 15.87
N THR A 343 21.17 5.03 15.64
CA THR A 343 20.10 4.85 14.64
C THR A 343 18.86 5.66 15.00
N PHE A 344 18.45 5.65 16.26
CA PHE A 344 17.33 6.45 16.74
C PHE A 344 17.58 7.95 16.58
N ALA A 345 18.78 8.45 16.97
CA ALA A 345 19.15 9.85 16.78
C ALA A 345 19.19 10.25 15.32
N ALA A 346 19.70 9.38 14.43
CA ALA A 346 19.70 9.62 13.00
C ALA A 346 18.27 9.71 12.42
N LEU A 347 17.35 8.86 12.86
CA LEU A 347 15.95 8.93 12.43
C LEU A 347 15.24 10.17 12.98
N LEU A 348 15.51 10.57 14.23
CA LEU A 348 14.97 11.81 14.82
C LEU A 348 15.54 13.09 14.19
N SER A 349 16.73 13.03 13.60
CA SER A 349 17.31 14.18 12.91
C SER A 349 16.67 14.48 11.55
N LEU A 350 15.85 13.54 11.02
CA LEU A 350 15.01 13.82 9.87
C LEU A 350 13.93 14.83 10.33
N PRO A 351 13.98 16.10 9.86
CA PRO A 351 12.98 17.06 10.28
C PRO A 351 11.61 16.56 9.88
N PRO A 352 10.59 16.70 10.73
CA PRO A 352 9.23 16.67 10.22
C PRO A 352 9.20 17.72 9.11
N ARG A 353 8.92 17.31 7.89
CA ARG A 353 8.82 18.26 6.77
C ARG A 353 7.73 19.26 7.12
N ALA A 354 8.15 20.53 7.24
CA ALA A 354 7.25 21.66 7.36
C ALA A 354 6.52 21.87 6.04
#